data_7a191c2cb07dac728633d0946ef86ce8
#
_entry.id   7a191c2cb07dac728633d0946ef86ce8
#
_cell.length_a   1.000
_cell.length_b   1.000
_cell.length_c   1.000
_cell.angle_alpha   90.00
_cell.angle_beta   90.00
_cell.angle_gamma   90.00
#
_symmetry.space_group_name_H-M   'P 1'
#
loop_
_entity.id
_entity.type
_entity.pdbx_description
1 polymer ?
#
loop_
_entity_poly.entity_id
_entity_poly.type
_entity_poly.pdbx_seq_one_letter_code
_entity_poly.pdbx_strand_id
1 'polypeptide(L)'
;PHFAISIAVEDRRADGRSDISHGLIYQPLTDESFWAEKGRGAWLHDRRLRVSARRYLDESVIGTGIPHVGRSDAVRWTKIYNALAPEVAGIRRFGSAALDFAWVAAGRMDGFWEDDLD
;
A
#
# COMPACT_ATOMS: atom_id res chain seq x y z
N PRO A 1 -9.94 11.35 -9.40
CA PRO A 1 -8.57 10.95 -9.10
C PRO A 1 -8.45 10.56 -7.63
N HIS A 2 -7.69 9.50 -7.34
CA HIS A 2 -7.33 9.14 -5.97
C HIS A 2 -6.11 9.94 -5.56
N PHE A 3 -6.17 10.58 -4.41
CA PHE A 3 -5.04 11.27 -3.80
C PHE A 3 -5.12 11.19 -2.28
N ALA A 4 -3.99 11.27 -1.62
CA ALA A 4 -3.89 11.21 -0.18
C ALA A 4 -2.81 12.16 0.34
N ILE A 5 -2.90 12.47 1.64
CA ILE A 5 -1.83 13.06 2.41
C ILE A 5 -1.16 11.92 3.17
N SER A 6 0.15 11.75 2.99
CA SER A 6 0.95 10.75 3.69
C SER A 6 1.95 11.46 4.60
N ILE A 7 1.95 11.09 5.88
CA ILE A 7 2.85 11.66 6.90
C ILE A 7 3.49 10.50 7.65
N ALA A 8 4.80 10.57 7.85
CA ALA A 8 5.53 9.65 8.72
C ALA A 8 6.33 10.44 9.76
N VAL A 9 6.40 9.89 10.98
CA VAL A 9 7.23 10.42 12.06
C VAL A 9 8.41 9.49 12.25
N GLU A 10 9.60 10.05 12.07
CA GLU A 10 10.87 9.36 12.27
C GLU A 10 11.51 9.80 13.59
N ASP A 11 11.75 8.86 14.46
CA ASP A 11 12.48 9.07 15.71
C ASP A 11 13.96 8.73 15.51
N ARG A 12 14.83 9.71 15.70
CA ARG A 12 16.28 9.53 15.64
C ARG A 12 16.85 9.21 17.02
N ARG A 13 17.61 8.13 17.11
CA ARG A 13 18.28 7.71 18.32
C ARG A 13 19.68 8.34 18.42
N ALA A 14 20.21 8.41 19.64
CA ALA A 14 21.55 8.91 19.90
C ALA A 14 22.67 8.12 19.21
N ASP A 15 22.42 6.84 18.86
CA ASP A 15 23.34 5.96 18.12
C ASP A 15 23.30 6.18 16.60
N GLY A 16 22.54 7.17 16.10
CA GLY A 16 22.40 7.52 14.68
C GLY A 16 21.40 6.66 13.93
N ARG A 17 20.77 5.66 14.55
CA ARG A 17 19.68 4.92 13.94
C ARG A 17 18.39 5.72 13.96
N SER A 18 17.57 5.50 12.97
CA SER A 18 16.22 6.05 12.94
C SER A 18 15.17 4.96 12.76
N ASP A 19 14.01 5.20 13.33
CA ASP A 19 12.85 4.31 13.25
C ASP A 19 11.61 5.14 12.91
N ILE A 20 10.77 4.66 11.99
CA ILE A 20 9.44 5.22 11.80
C ILE A 20 8.57 4.78 12.98
N SER A 21 8.09 5.72 13.77
CA SER A 21 7.26 5.46 14.95
C SER A 21 5.77 5.58 14.66
N HIS A 22 5.38 6.52 13.81
CA HIS A 22 3.98 6.77 13.44
C HIS A 22 3.84 6.97 11.95
N GLY A 23 2.71 6.55 11.39
CA GLY A 23 2.32 6.81 10.02
C GLY A 23 0.85 7.22 9.93
N LEU A 24 0.54 8.15 9.05
CA LEU A 24 -0.81 8.59 8.72
C LEU A 24 -0.97 8.67 7.22
N ILE A 25 -2.06 8.10 6.71
CA ILE A 25 -2.52 8.27 5.34
C ILE A 25 -3.95 8.79 5.43
N TYR A 26 -4.17 10.01 4.96
CA TYR A 26 -5.50 10.63 4.95
C TYR A 26 -6.02 10.79 3.52
N GLN A 27 -7.20 10.25 3.27
CA GLN A 27 -7.92 10.38 1.99
C GLN A 27 -9.04 11.42 2.14
N PRO A 28 -8.85 12.66 1.64
CA PRO A 28 -9.81 13.75 1.83
C PRO A 28 -11.18 13.50 1.20
N LEU A 29 -11.23 12.79 0.06
CA LEU A 29 -12.49 12.57 -0.68
C LEU A 29 -13.49 11.69 0.08
N THR A 30 -13.00 10.76 0.88
CA THR A 30 -13.82 9.83 1.67
C THR A 30 -13.75 10.11 3.16
N ASP A 31 -12.98 11.13 3.56
CA ASP A 31 -12.69 11.46 4.95
C ASP A 31 -12.18 10.25 5.76
N GLU A 32 -11.28 9.46 5.16
CA GLU A 32 -10.71 8.28 5.80
C GLU A 32 -9.29 8.56 6.28
N SER A 33 -9.06 8.35 7.57
CA SER A 33 -7.75 8.44 8.22
C SER A 33 -7.25 7.06 8.61
N PHE A 34 -6.27 6.56 7.87
CA PHE A 34 -5.52 5.35 8.18
C PHE A 34 -4.28 5.74 8.97
N TRP A 35 -4.10 5.21 10.16
CA TRP A 35 -2.94 5.54 10.98
C TRP A 35 -2.38 4.32 11.70
N ALA A 36 -1.11 4.38 12.02
CA ALA A 36 -0.42 3.32 12.73
C ALA A 36 0.61 3.89 13.70
N GLU A 37 0.81 3.19 14.80
CA GLU A 37 1.89 3.41 15.77
C GLU A 37 2.68 2.12 15.93
N LYS A 38 4.03 2.24 15.91
CA LYS A 38 4.93 1.09 16.04
C LYS A 38 4.63 0.28 17.29
N GLY A 39 4.36 -1.00 17.12
CA GLY A 39 4.02 -1.91 18.22
C GLY A 39 2.56 -1.87 18.69
N ARG A 40 1.75 -0.92 18.21
CA ARG A 40 0.33 -0.79 18.60
C ARG A 40 -0.66 -1.17 17.51
N GLY A 41 -0.17 -1.37 16.28
CA GLY A 41 -0.99 -1.79 15.14
C GLY A 41 -1.48 -0.63 14.30
N ALA A 42 -2.45 -0.90 13.40
CA ALA A 42 -2.99 0.05 12.46
C ALA A 42 -4.51 0.20 12.61
N TRP A 43 -5.01 1.38 12.28
CA TRP A 43 -6.37 1.81 12.54
C TRP A 43 -6.94 2.61 11.36
N LEU A 44 -8.24 2.48 11.14
CA LEU A 44 -9.04 3.40 10.33
C LEU A 44 -9.97 4.15 11.29
N HIS A 45 -9.71 5.45 11.49
CA HIS A 45 -10.29 6.24 12.58
C HIS A 45 -10.02 5.57 13.93
N ASP A 46 -11.05 5.06 14.60
CA ASP A 46 -11.03 4.35 15.88
C ASP A 46 -11.11 2.82 15.76
N ARG A 47 -11.28 2.30 14.53
CA ARG A 47 -11.41 0.86 14.26
C ARG A 47 -10.09 0.24 13.86
N ARG A 48 -9.69 -0.80 14.57
CA ARG A 48 -8.45 -1.53 14.27
C ARG A 48 -8.54 -2.22 12.90
N LEU A 49 -7.51 -2.02 12.09
CA LEU A 49 -7.39 -2.66 10.79
C LEU A 49 -7.05 -4.15 10.92
N ARG A 50 -7.52 -4.91 9.96
CA ARG A 50 -7.15 -6.30 9.71
C ARG A 50 -7.00 -6.50 8.21
N VAL A 51 -5.97 -7.24 7.83
CA VAL A 51 -5.81 -7.70 6.46
C VAL A 51 -6.96 -8.63 6.06
N SER A 52 -7.11 -8.84 4.77
CA SER A 52 -8.10 -9.76 4.22
C SER A 52 -7.94 -11.19 4.77
N ALA A 53 -9.04 -11.92 4.83
CA ALA A 53 -9.06 -13.33 5.20
C ALA A 53 -8.93 -14.25 3.99
N ARG A 54 -8.84 -13.72 2.76
CA ARG A 54 -8.62 -14.52 1.54
C ARG A 54 -7.27 -15.23 1.63
N ARG A 55 -7.25 -16.50 1.21
CA ARG A 55 -6.08 -17.38 1.37
C ARG A 55 -5.51 -17.86 0.05
N TYR A 56 -6.26 -17.73 -1.03
CA TYR A 56 -5.90 -18.24 -2.35
C TYR A 56 -5.70 -17.09 -3.33
N LEU A 57 -4.77 -17.29 -4.28
CA LEU A 57 -4.47 -16.28 -5.30
C LEU A 57 -5.66 -16.00 -6.20
N ASP A 58 -6.41 -17.01 -6.57
CA ASP A 58 -7.60 -16.89 -7.43
C ASP A 58 -8.77 -16.10 -6.81
N GLU A 59 -8.72 -15.88 -5.49
CA GLU A 59 -9.64 -15.00 -4.77
C GLU A 59 -9.08 -13.58 -4.57
N SER A 60 -7.79 -13.38 -4.87
CA SER A 60 -7.05 -12.18 -4.46
C SER A 60 -7.16 -11.05 -5.47
N VAL A 61 -7.31 -9.83 -4.96
CA VAL A 61 -7.24 -8.58 -5.73
C VAL A 61 -5.93 -7.88 -5.43
N ILE A 62 -5.12 -7.67 -6.45
CA ILE A 62 -3.77 -7.10 -6.33
C ILE A 62 -3.75 -5.71 -6.95
N GLY A 63 -3.20 -4.75 -6.22
CA GLY A 63 -2.93 -3.40 -6.70
C GLY A 63 -1.55 -3.31 -7.36
N THR A 64 -1.39 -2.36 -8.29
CA THR A 64 -0.09 -2.07 -8.91
C THR A 64 0.04 -0.62 -9.35
N GLY A 65 1.28 -0.12 -9.38
CA GLY A 65 1.64 1.04 -10.20
C GLY A 65 1.99 0.62 -11.62
N ILE A 66 1.87 1.54 -12.57
CA ILE A 66 2.29 1.33 -13.95
C ILE A 66 3.61 2.09 -14.17
N PRO A 67 4.63 1.47 -14.78
CA PRO A 67 5.88 2.15 -15.08
C PRO A 67 5.67 3.43 -15.88
N HIS A 68 6.32 4.50 -15.47
CA HIS A 68 6.34 5.77 -16.19
C HIS A 68 7.55 5.86 -17.12
N VAL A 69 7.43 6.65 -18.18
CA VAL A 69 8.55 6.93 -19.09
C VAL A 69 9.71 7.55 -18.30
N GLY A 70 10.90 6.89 -18.37
CA GLY A 70 12.09 7.33 -17.64
C GLY A 70 12.17 6.96 -16.16
N ARG A 71 11.15 6.29 -15.62
CA ARG A 71 11.11 5.67 -14.29
C ARG A 71 10.67 4.23 -14.42
N SER A 72 11.19 3.36 -13.59
CA SER A 72 10.82 1.95 -13.47
C SER A 72 11.14 1.05 -14.68
N ASP A 73 11.37 -0.21 -14.39
CA ASP A 73 11.65 -1.23 -15.39
C ASP A 73 10.35 -1.85 -15.94
N ALA A 74 9.91 -1.36 -17.10
CA ALA A 74 8.71 -1.87 -17.76
C ALA A 74 8.82 -3.37 -18.13
N VAL A 75 10.02 -3.88 -18.40
CA VAL A 75 10.24 -5.30 -18.72
C VAL A 75 10.01 -6.15 -17.47
N ARG A 76 10.56 -5.72 -16.34
CA ARG A 76 10.35 -6.39 -15.05
C ARG A 76 8.87 -6.34 -14.65
N TRP A 77 8.24 -5.19 -14.76
CA TRP A 77 6.82 -5.04 -14.46
C TRP A 77 5.95 -5.98 -15.30
N THR A 78 6.20 -6.05 -16.61
CA THR A 78 5.46 -6.94 -17.53
C THR A 78 5.63 -8.41 -17.16
N LYS A 79 6.84 -8.83 -16.74
CA LYS A 79 7.08 -10.20 -16.26
C LYS A 79 6.24 -10.52 -15.03
N ILE A 80 6.21 -9.62 -14.05
CA ILE A 80 5.40 -9.79 -12.83
C ILE A 80 3.91 -9.83 -13.19
N TYR A 81 3.44 -8.89 -14.01
CA TYR A 81 2.07 -8.84 -14.47
C TYR A 81 1.63 -10.14 -15.17
N ASN A 82 2.43 -10.64 -16.11
CA ASN A 82 2.12 -11.86 -16.85
C ASN A 82 2.11 -13.12 -15.95
N ALA A 83 2.91 -13.13 -14.89
CA ALA A 83 2.91 -14.22 -13.92
C ALA A 83 1.70 -14.17 -12.99
N LEU A 84 1.25 -12.97 -12.58
CA LEU A 84 0.15 -12.81 -11.64
C LEU A 84 -1.23 -12.80 -12.29
N ALA A 85 -1.36 -12.19 -13.47
CA ALA A 85 -2.67 -11.95 -14.08
C ALA A 85 -3.53 -13.22 -14.30
N PRO A 86 -2.97 -14.39 -14.68
CA PRO A 86 -3.76 -15.62 -14.82
C PRO A 86 -4.11 -16.29 -13.49
N GLU A 87 -3.46 -15.90 -12.38
CA GLU A 87 -3.56 -16.59 -11.09
C GLU A 87 -4.48 -15.87 -10.09
N VAL A 88 -4.82 -14.59 -10.33
CA VAL A 88 -5.54 -13.75 -9.38
C VAL A 88 -6.94 -13.39 -9.85
N ALA A 89 -7.84 -13.08 -8.91
CA ALA A 89 -9.20 -12.60 -9.22
C ALA A 89 -9.19 -11.28 -10.00
N GLY A 90 -8.15 -10.47 -9.84
CA GLY A 90 -8.00 -9.26 -10.62
C GLY A 90 -6.84 -8.39 -10.19
N ILE A 91 -6.39 -7.55 -11.13
CA ILE A 91 -5.38 -6.52 -10.91
C ILE A 91 -6.01 -5.14 -11.04
N ARG A 92 -5.64 -4.22 -10.18
CA ARG A 92 -6.16 -2.84 -10.13
C ARG A 92 -5.02 -1.83 -10.13
N ARG A 93 -5.27 -0.69 -10.78
CA ARG A 93 -4.37 0.47 -10.75
C ARG A 93 -5.16 1.70 -10.34
N PHE A 94 -5.04 2.11 -9.08
CA PHE A 94 -5.76 3.27 -8.54
C PHE A 94 -4.96 4.58 -8.65
N GLY A 95 -3.64 4.49 -8.68
CA GLY A 95 -2.75 5.63 -8.92
C GLY A 95 -2.35 6.42 -7.67
N SER A 96 -2.48 5.81 -6.50
CA SER A 96 -1.97 6.34 -5.24
C SER A 96 -1.41 5.21 -4.39
N ALA A 97 -0.10 4.99 -4.45
CA ALA A 97 0.58 3.92 -3.71
C ALA A 97 0.29 3.96 -2.21
N ALA A 98 0.24 5.17 -1.62
CA ALA A 98 -0.09 5.33 -0.20
C ALA A 98 -1.47 4.76 0.14
N LEU A 99 -2.49 5.03 -0.70
CA LEU A 99 -3.82 4.45 -0.51
C LEU A 99 -3.85 2.95 -0.78
N ASP A 100 -3.12 2.48 -1.79
CA ASP A 100 -3.02 1.05 -2.10
C ASP A 100 -2.48 0.27 -0.90
N PHE A 101 -1.40 0.75 -0.24
CA PHE A 101 -0.89 0.18 1.01
C PHE A 101 -1.92 0.20 2.14
N ALA A 102 -2.62 1.32 2.34
CA ALA A 102 -3.65 1.45 3.36
C ALA A 102 -4.82 0.47 3.13
N TRP A 103 -5.20 0.25 1.87
CA TRP A 103 -6.27 -0.65 1.50
C TRP A 103 -5.88 -2.12 1.64
N VAL A 104 -4.62 -2.49 1.39
CA VAL A 104 -4.11 -3.82 1.74
C VAL A 104 -4.16 -4.03 3.24
N ALA A 105 -3.70 -3.07 4.04
CA ALA A 105 -3.77 -3.14 5.50
C ALA A 105 -5.20 -3.23 6.04
N ALA A 106 -6.17 -2.64 5.33
CA ALA A 106 -7.60 -2.68 5.65
C ALA A 106 -8.34 -3.91 5.11
N GLY A 107 -7.67 -4.81 4.39
CA GLY A 107 -8.26 -6.01 3.80
C GLY A 107 -9.16 -5.75 2.59
N ARG A 108 -9.10 -4.54 2.02
CA ARG A 108 -9.84 -4.19 0.79
C ARG A 108 -9.18 -4.78 -0.45
N MET A 109 -7.86 -4.94 -0.40
CA MET A 109 -7.02 -5.65 -1.37
C MET A 109 -6.13 -6.65 -0.64
N ASP A 110 -5.46 -7.52 -1.37
CA ASP A 110 -4.67 -8.63 -0.82
C ASP A 110 -3.17 -8.44 -1.00
N GLY A 111 -2.78 -7.60 -1.95
CA GLY A 111 -1.39 -7.29 -2.19
C GLY A 111 -1.24 -6.04 -3.06
N PHE A 112 0.00 -5.54 -3.10
CA PHE A 112 0.39 -4.40 -3.94
C PHE A 112 1.85 -4.54 -4.34
N TRP A 113 2.16 -4.18 -5.59
CA TRP A 113 3.54 -4.02 -6.01
C TRP A 113 3.71 -2.78 -6.89
N GLU A 114 4.80 -2.09 -6.69
CA GLU A 114 5.26 -0.98 -7.52
C GLU A 114 6.77 -0.84 -7.34
N ASP A 115 7.49 -0.58 -8.41
CA ASP A 115 8.93 -0.28 -8.35
C ASP A 115 9.14 1.24 -8.29
N ASP A 116 10.29 1.67 -7.73
CA ASP A 116 10.74 3.07 -7.66
C ASP A 116 9.76 4.03 -6.95
N LEU A 117 9.27 3.61 -5.79
CA LEU A 117 8.56 4.49 -4.86
C LEU A 117 9.57 5.35 -4.09
N ASP A 118 9.39 6.68 -4.14
CA ASP A 118 10.20 7.67 -3.39
C ASP A 118 9.67 7.84 -1.96
#